data_20a07cfa14585ba072183ad2268f3824
#
_entry.id   20a07cfa14585ba072183ad2268f3824
#
_cell.length_a   1.000
_cell.length_b   1.000
_cell.length_c   1.000
_cell.angle_alpha   90.00
_cell.angle_beta   90.00
_cell.angle_gamma   90.00
#
_symmetry.space_group_name_H-M   'P 1'
#
loop_
_entity.id
_entity.type
_entity.pdbx_description
1 polymer ?
#
loop_
_entity_poly.entity_id
_entity_poly.type
_entity_poly.pdbx_seq_one_letter_code
_entity_poly.pdbx_strand_id
1 'polypeptide(L)'
;FQKINQGYISAKKQNSTLELQKLYKKNKFKNNLSFKKTLESKLKLNLNKKINKVAVHLKIDMKNKLGNAKLKVWFNFFKKLENTNTKFIMIGKYHYPKKFYNLNNLYIVSHKECLLKMLIISKNCDFFLGSATGLSTINLLNNKPYIIFKHPNHHPKIFKKELNNKKKLLFQTKNQLIINEFETEKTLMKYYEKFKK
;
A
#
# COMPACT_ATOMS: atom_id res chain seq x y z
N PHE A 1 -11.72 -15.77 9.71
CA PHE A 1 -10.32 -16.18 9.86
C PHE A 1 -10.27 -17.69 9.69
N GLN A 2 -9.86 -18.19 8.51
CA GLN A 2 -9.36 -19.56 8.49
C GLN A 2 -8.17 -19.60 9.45
N LYS A 3 -8.26 -20.41 10.48
CA LYS A 3 -7.10 -20.80 11.26
C LYS A 3 -6.08 -21.34 10.26
N ILE A 4 -5.07 -20.56 9.95
CA ILE A 4 -3.82 -21.12 9.44
C ILE A 4 -3.31 -21.90 10.66
N ASN A 5 -3.59 -23.19 10.71
CA ASN A 5 -3.18 -24.08 11.77
C ASN A 5 -1.67 -24.28 11.73
N GLN A 6 -0.89 -23.23 11.93
CA GLN A 6 0.55 -23.31 12.18
C GLN A 6 1.10 -21.90 12.46
N GLY A 7 1.20 -21.57 13.74
CA GLY A 7 2.15 -20.60 14.24
C GLY A 7 1.77 -19.14 13.98
N TYR A 8 1.36 -18.45 15.02
CA TYR A 8 1.42 -17.00 15.07
C TYR A 8 2.82 -16.54 14.64
N ILE A 9 2.92 -15.80 13.53
CA ILE A 9 4.15 -15.09 13.19
C ILE A 9 4.28 -13.98 14.23
N SER A 10 5.05 -14.25 15.28
CA SER A 10 5.32 -13.28 16.33
C SER A 10 6.06 -12.09 15.71
N ALA A 11 5.41 -10.93 15.66
CA ALA A 11 5.98 -9.70 15.12
C ALA A 11 7.19 -9.18 15.90
N LYS A 12 7.52 -9.75 17.06
CA LYS A 12 8.53 -9.19 17.98
C LYS A 12 9.98 -9.50 17.64
N LYS A 13 10.30 -10.51 16.81
CA LYS A 13 11.70 -10.87 16.48
C LYS A 13 11.96 -11.35 15.06
N GLN A 14 10.96 -11.47 14.19
CA GLN A 14 11.13 -12.03 12.85
C GLN A 14 10.67 -11.05 11.77
N ASN A 15 11.43 -11.04 10.66
CA ASN A 15 11.02 -10.29 9.49
C ASN A 15 9.82 -10.97 8.84
N SER A 16 8.64 -10.38 8.99
CA SER A 16 7.37 -10.93 8.50
C SER A 16 7.39 -11.22 6.99
N THR A 17 8.10 -10.43 6.20
CA THR A 17 8.22 -10.65 4.75
C THR A 17 9.05 -11.88 4.43
N LEU A 18 10.13 -12.14 5.16
CA LEU A 18 10.94 -13.36 4.97
C LEU A 18 10.14 -14.60 5.35
N GLU A 19 9.40 -14.56 6.46
CA GLU A 19 8.55 -15.68 6.89
C GLU A 19 7.42 -15.94 5.88
N LEU A 20 6.78 -14.91 5.36
CA LEU A 20 5.81 -15.05 4.28
C LEU A 20 6.42 -15.71 3.03
N GLN A 21 7.65 -15.36 2.66
CA GLN A 21 8.33 -16.00 1.53
C GLN A 21 8.65 -17.48 1.80
N LYS A 22 9.04 -17.84 3.02
CA LYS A 22 9.25 -19.24 3.42
C LYS A 22 7.95 -20.03 3.33
N LEU A 23 6.85 -19.49 3.88
CA LEU A 23 5.53 -20.10 3.79
C LEU A 23 5.06 -20.26 2.35
N TYR A 24 5.29 -19.24 1.51
CA TYR A 24 4.99 -19.31 0.08
C TYR A 24 5.75 -20.42 -0.63
N LYS A 25 7.06 -20.57 -0.36
CA LYS A 25 7.86 -21.66 -0.92
C LYS A 25 7.29 -23.03 -0.55
N LYS A 26 6.88 -23.18 0.71
CA LYS A 26 6.36 -24.47 1.25
C LYS A 26 4.97 -24.80 0.69
N ASN A 27 4.06 -23.84 0.68
CA ASN A 27 2.64 -24.08 0.45
C ASN A 27 2.12 -23.53 -0.87
N LYS A 28 2.90 -22.72 -1.61
CA LYS A 28 2.51 -22.06 -2.86
C LYS A 28 1.10 -21.47 -2.81
N PHE A 29 0.75 -20.86 -1.67
CA PHE A 29 -0.58 -20.28 -1.48
C PHE A 29 -0.86 -19.20 -2.53
N LYS A 30 -2.10 -19.13 -2.98
CA LYS A 30 -2.55 -18.05 -3.86
C LYS A 30 -2.67 -16.76 -3.06
N ASN A 31 -2.09 -15.69 -3.57
CA ASN A 31 -2.19 -14.36 -2.98
C ASN A 31 -3.62 -13.83 -3.17
N ASN A 32 -4.56 -14.28 -2.36
CA ASN A 32 -5.94 -13.85 -2.46
C ASN A 32 -6.52 -13.58 -1.08
N LEU A 33 -6.44 -12.32 -0.66
CA LEU A 33 -7.11 -11.87 0.54
C LEU A 33 -8.61 -11.71 0.24
N SER A 34 -9.47 -12.51 0.89
CA SER A 34 -10.92 -12.40 0.77
C SER A 34 -11.55 -11.96 2.09
N PHE A 35 -12.60 -11.17 2.03
CA PHE A 35 -13.45 -10.81 3.16
C PHE A 35 -14.85 -11.40 2.96
N LYS A 36 -15.61 -11.54 4.05
CA LYS A 36 -17.01 -11.96 3.93
C LYS A 36 -17.77 -10.96 3.06
N LYS A 37 -18.52 -11.42 2.08
CA LYS A 37 -19.29 -10.59 1.13
C LYS A 37 -20.18 -9.55 1.82
N THR A 38 -20.80 -9.92 2.94
CA THR A 38 -21.62 -9.02 3.77
C THR A 38 -20.87 -7.83 4.35
N LEU A 39 -19.58 -7.99 4.70
CA LEU A 39 -18.73 -6.90 5.15
C LEU A 39 -18.28 -6.01 3.98
N GLU A 40 -17.97 -6.61 2.85
CA GLU A 40 -17.56 -5.87 1.66
C GLU A 40 -18.69 -4.97 1.14
N SER A 41 -19.94 -5.46 1.12
CA SER A 41 -21.09 -4.66 0.65
C SER A 41 -21.38 -3.46 1.55
N LYS A 42 -21.28 -3.62 2.88
CA LYS A 42 -21.51 -2.54 3.84
C LYS A 42 -20.45 -1.44 3.83
N LEU A 43 -19.23 -1.76 3.41
CA LEU A 43 -18.07 -0.86 3.50
C LEU A 43 -17.58 -0.40 2.11
N LYS A 44 -18.34 -0.71 1.08
CA LYS A 44 -17.99 -0.35 -0.30
C LYS A 44 -18.13 1.15 -0.51
N LEU A 45 -17.10 1.77 -1.06
CA LEU A 45 -17.20 3.15 -1.52
C LEU A 45 -18.02 3.20 -2.81
N ASN A 46 -19.12 3.97 -2.79
CA ASN A 46 -19.94 4.23 -3.98
C ASN A 46 -19.24 5.23 -4.91
N LEU A 47 -18.18 4.79 -5.56
CA LEU A 47 -17.48 5.58 -6.57
C LEU A 47 -17.85 5.08 -7.97
N ASN A 48 -17.99 6.02 -8.90
CA ASN A 48 -18.27 5.70 -10.31
C ASN A 48 -17.30 4.65 -10.85
N LYS A 49 -17.80 3.65 -11.57
CA LYS A 49 -16.99 2.56 -12.14
C LYS A 49 -15.99 3.02 -13.20
N LYS A 50 -16.26 4.17 -13.85
CA LYS A 50 -15.38 4.74 -14.89
C LYS A 50 -14.14 5.46 -14.33
N ILE A 51 -14.04 5.66 -13.01
CA ILE A 51 -12.94 6.37 -12.36
C ILE A 51 -11.92 5.37 -11.85
N ASN A 52 -10.64 5.58 -12.15
CA ASN A 52 -9.54 4.82 -11.58
C ASN A 52 -9.40 5.13 -10.09
N LYS A 53 -9.47 4.11 -9.25
CA LYS A 53 -9.41 4.24 -7.78
C LYS A 53 -8.06 3.75 -7.28
N VAL A 54 -7.34 4.63 -6.63
CA VAL A 54 -6.01 4.34 -6.09
C VAL A 54 -6.05 4.44 -4.58
N ALA A 55 -5.90 3.32 -3.87
CA ALA A 55 -5.71 3.36 -2.43
C ALA A 55 -4.32 3.89 -2.11
N VAL A 56 -4.23 4.88 -1.23
CA VAL A 56 -2.96 5.49 -0.83
C VAL A 56 -2.76 5.40 0.66
N HIS A 57 -1.58 4.94 1.07
CA HIS A 57 -1.15 4.99 2.46
C HIS A 57 0.26 5.57 2.59
N LEU A 58 0.38 6.64 3.35
CA LEU A 58 1.64 7.30 3.61
C LEU A 58 2.15 6.95 5.01
N LYS A 59 3.42 6.60 5.13
CA LYS A 59 4.06 6.43 6.42
C LYS A 59 4.25 7.80 7.07
N ILE A 60 3.61 8.03 8.20
CA ILE A 60 3.80 9.19 9.05
C ILE A 60 3.96 8.67 10.48
N ASP A 61 5.17 8.69 10.97
CA ASP A 61 5.52 8.24 12.32
C ASP A 61 6.16 9.41 13.08
N MET A 62 5.53 9.85 14.15
CA MET A 62 6.01 10.98 14.94
C MET A 62 7.25 10.65 15.77
N LYS A 63 7.40 9.37 16.14
CA LYS A 63 8.53 8.88 16.96
C LYS A 63 9.74 8.53 16.10
N ASN A 64 9.51 7.83 14.98
CA ASN A 64 10.57 7.43 14.08
C ASN A 64 10.36 8.06 12.69
N LYS A 65 10.95 9.22 12.50
CA LYS A 65 10.78 10.01 11.27
C LYS A 65 11.49 9.41 10.05
N LEU A 66 12.42 8.46 10.25
CA LEU A 66 13.13 7.82 9.14
C LEU A 66 12.14 7.04 8.26
N GLY A 67 12.17 7.34 7.00
CA GLY A 67 11.26 6.73 6.01
C GLY A 67 9.84 7.28 6.03
N ASN A 68 9.58 8.39 6.71
CA ASN A 68 8.32 9.10 6.59
C ASN A 68 8.15 9.67 5.18
N ALA A 69 6.92 9.61 4.69
CA ALA A 69 6.53 10.22 3.44
C ALA A 69 6.75 11.75 3.47
N LYS A 70 7.30 12.30 2.39
CA LYS A 70 7.48 13.74 2.23
C LYS A 70 6.17 14.37 1.78
N LEU A 71 5.35 14.85 2.70
CA LEU A 71 4.00 15.37 2.42
C LEU A 71 3.96 16.41 1.30
N LYS A 72 4.97 17.31 1.19
CA LYS A 72 5.05 18.30 0.11
C LYS A 72 5.14 17.62 -1.27
N VAL A 73 5.95 16.56 -1.39
CA VAL A 73 6.12 15.81 -2.65
C VAL A 73 4.81 15.10 -3.03
N TRP A 74 4.15 14.45 -2.09
CA TRP A 74 2.87 13.78 -2.32
C TRP A 74 1.76 14.76 -2.66
N PHE A 75 1.70 15.91 -1.99
CA PHE A 75 0.75 16.96 -2.33
C PHE A 75 0.91 17.43 -3.78
N ASN A 76 2.13 17.75 -4.20
CA ASN A 76 2.41 18.19 -5.56
C ASN A 76 2.06 17.10 -6.59
N PHE A 77 2.36 15.83 -6.28
CA PHE A 77 1.98 14.70 -7.11
C PHE A 77 0.46 14.62 -7.30
N PHE A 78 -0.34 14.69 -6.23
CA PHE A 78 -1.80 14.67 -6.33
C PHE A 78 -2.33 15.88 -7.10
N LYS A 79 -1.81 17.07 -6.81
CA LYS A 79 -2.20 18.32 -7.50
C LYS A 79 -1.96 18.23 -9.01
N LYS A 80 -0.82 17.70 -9.43
CA LYS A 80 -0.50 17.50 -10.84
C LYS A 80 -1.49 16.58 -11.56
N LEU A 81 -2.11 15.66 -10.84
CA LEU A 81 -3.07 14.68 -11.37
C LEU A 81 -4.53 15.07 -11.11
N GLU A 82 -4.80 16.29 -10.64
CA GLU A 82 -6.13 16.72 -10.21
C GLU A 82 -7.17 16.68 -11.33
N ASN A 83 -6.75 16.99 -12.57
CA ASN A 83 -7.61 16.99 -13.75
C ASN A 83 -7.62 15.65 -14.51
N THR A 84 -7.15 14.57 -13.89
CA THR A 84 -7.18 13.24 -14.48
C THR A 84 -8.39 12.42 -14.00
N ASN A 85 -8.71 11.36 -14.73
CA ASN A 85 -9.78 10.43 -14.33
C ASN A 85 -9.32 9.46 -13.23
N THR A 86 -8.63 9.98 -12.20
CA THR A 86 -8.13 9.19 -11.06
C THR A 86 -8.59 9.78 -9.75
N LYS A 87 -9.10 8.94 -8.86
CA LYS A 87 -9.44 9.28 -7.48
C LYS A 87 -8.47 8.57 -6.53
N PHE A 88 -7.73 9.35 -5.76
CA PHE A 88 -6.85 8.83 -4.72
C PHE A 88 -7.62 8.73 -3.40
N ILE A 89 -7.57 7.57 -2.76
CA ILE A 89 -8.29 7.29 -1.53
C ILE A 89 -7.25 7.09 -0.44
N MET A 90 -7.04 8.14 0.35
CA MET A 90 -6.08 8.13 1.45
C MET A 90 -6.64 7.30 2.61
N ILE A 91 -5.90 6.25 2.98
CA ILE A 91 -6.21 5.41 4.13
C ILE A 91 -5.10 5.53 5.19
N GLY A 92 -5.46 5.38 6.46
CA GLY A 92 -4.51 5.49 7.56
C GLY A 92 -5.05 6.35 8.69
N LYS A 93 -4.28 6.46 9.77
CA LYS A 93 -4.69 7.15 10.99
C LYS A 93 -3.99 8.50 11.19
N TYR A 94 -3.61 9.15 10.13
CA TYR A 94 -2.92 10.43 10.19
C TYR A 94 -3.83 11.60 9.80
N HIS A 95 -3.68 12.71 10.49
CA HIS A 95 -4.33 13.98 10.15
C HIS A 95 -3.48 14.73 9.12
N TYR A 96 -3.98 14.84 7.91
CA TYR A 96 -3.29 15.54 6.85
C TYR A 96 -3.45 17.07 6.98
N PRO A 97 -2.51 17.88 6.49
CA PRO A 97 -2.68 19.33 6.40
C PRO A 97 -3.92 19.72 5.62
N LYS A 98 -4.60 20.82 6.00
CA LYS A 98 -5.86 21.30 5.40
C LYS A 98 -5.84 21.34 3.86
N LYS A 99 -4.71 21.73 3.25
CA LYS A 99 -4.56 21.78 1.79
C LYS A 99 -4.85 20.46 1.06
N PHE A 100 -4.66 19.30 1.71
CA PHE A 100 -4.97 18.00 1.11
C PHE A 100 -6.46 17.79 0.92
N TYR A 101 -7.29 18.32 1.82
CA TYR A 101 -8.75 18.21 1.76
C TYR A 101 -9.36 19.07 0.65
N ASN A 102 -8.59 20.03 0.09
CA ASN A 102 -9.03 20.91 -0.98
C ASN A 102 -8.76 20.33 -2.38
N LEU A 103 -8.12 19.18 -2.50
CA LEU A 103 -7.85 18.53 -3.80
C LEU A 103 -9.06 17.71 -4.25
N ASN A 104 -9.58 18.02 -5.43
CA ASN A 104 -10.79 17.38 -5.98
C ASN A 104 -10.62 15.89 -6.29
N ASN A 105 -9.39 15.45 -6.56
CA ASN A 105 -9.07 14.04 -6.85
C ASN A 105 -8.70 13.22 -5.59
N LEU A 106 -8.80 13.83 -4.39
CA LEU A 106 -8.38 13.17 -3.15
C LEU A 106 -9.59 12.96 -2.23
N TYR A 107 -9.76 11.73 -1.76
CA TYR A 107 -10.71 11.37 -0.72
C TYR A 107 -9.95 10.85 0.50
N ILE A 108 -10.07 11.53 1.63
CA ILE A 108 -9.37 11.15 2.86
C ILE A 108 -10.35 10.40 3.77
N VAL A 109 -10.07 9.12 3.97
CA VAL A 109 -10.84 8.28 4.90
C VAL A 109 -10.59 8.78 6.33
N SER A 110 -11.65 8.90 7.11
CA SER A 110 -11.53 9.35 8.50
C SER A 110 -10.49 8.52 9.27
N HIS A 111 -9.61 9.19 10.00
CA HIS A 111 -8.63 8.56 10.88
C HIS A 111 -9.26 7.72 12.00
N LYS A 112 -10.54 7.96 12.31
CA LYS A 112 -11.34 7.21 13.31
C LYS A 112 -11.79 5.86 12.79
N GLU A 113 -11.73 5.62 11.48
CA GLU A 113 -12.18 4.37 10.88
C GLU A 113 -11.32 3.19 11.32
N CYS A 114 -11.95 2.02 11.45
CA CYS A 114 -11.25 0.81 11.86
C CYS A 114 -10.33 0.29 10.74
N LEU A 115 -9.30 -0.46 11.14
CA LEU A 115 -8.35 -1.07 10.20
C LEU A 115 -9.05 -1.92 9.14
N LEU A 116 -10.05 -2.70 9.53
CA LEU A 116 -10.79 -3.58 8.62
C LEU A 116 -11.43 -2.79 7.47
N LYS A 117 -12.05 -1.63 7.75
CA LYS A 117 -12.62 -0.76 6.72
C LYS A 117 -11.54 -0.25 5.75
N MET A 118 -10.39 0.17 6.27
CA MET A 118 -9.26 0.61 5.44
C MET A 118 -8.76 -0.49 4.51
N LEU A 119 -8.73 -1.74 4.98
CA LEU A 119 -8.32 -2.91 4.20
C LEU A 119 -9.34 -3.23 3.09
N ILE A 120 -10.62 -3.18 3.40
CA ILE A 120 -11.70 -3.40 2.44
C ILE A 120 -11.67 -2.31 1.36
N ILE A 121 -11.47 -1.06 1.75
CA ILE A 121 -11.30 0.07 0.82
C ILE A 121 -10.11 -0.20 -0.11
N SER A 122 -8.96 -0.53 0.45
CA SER A 122 -7.75 -0.85 -0.34
C SER A 122 -8.01 -1.99 -1.33
N LYS A 123 -8.69 -3.05 -0.89
CA LYS A 123 -9.06 -4.17 -1.75
C LYS A 123 -10.00 -3.76 -2.89
N ASN A 124 -10.90 -2.81 -2.68
CA ASN A 124 -11.87 -2.37 -3.69
C ASN A 124 -11.31 -1.31 -4.65
N CYS A 125 -10.11 -0.79 -4.41
CA CYS A 125 -9.40 0.07 -5.36
C CYS A 125 -8.75 -0.74 -6.49
N ASP A 126 -8.45 -0.07 -7.60
CA ASP A 126 -7.84 -0.71 -8.77
C ASP A 126 -6.38 -1.05 -8.52
N PHE A 127 -5.66 -0.18 -7.78
CA PHE A 127 -4.33 -0.49 -7.28
C PHE A 127 -3.99 0.25 -5.98
N PHE A 128 -2.87 -0.11 -5.37
CA PHE A 128 -2.35 0.51 -4.16
C PHE A 128 -1.06 1.28 -4.45
N LEU A 129 -0.95 2.48 -3.90
CA LEU A 129 0.22 3.32 -3.98
C LEU A 129 0.59 3.83 -2.58
N GLY A 130 1.85 3.76 -2.18
CA GLY A 130 2.23 4.34 -0.89
C GLY A 130 3.58 3.91 -0.34
N SER A 131 3.79 4.25 0.93
CA SER A 131 5.01 3.92 1.67
C SER A 131 4.96 2.51 2.27
N ALA A 132 6.14 1.90 2.47
CA ALA A 132 6.25 0.61 3.15
C ALA A 132 5.87 0.72 4.63
N THR A 133 4.77 0.08 5.01
CA THR A 133 4.18 0.09 6.36
C THR A 133 3.48 -1.23 6.65
N GLY A 134 2.99 -1.42 7.86
CA GLY A 134 2.14 -2.58 8.19
C GLY A 134 0.89 -2.68 7.31
N LEU A 135 0.28 -1.55 6.94
CA LEU A 135 -0.90 -1.53 6.09
C LEU A 135 -0.58 -1.89 4.63
N SER A 136 0.60 -1.51 4.12
CA SER A 136 1.06 -1.91 2.80
C SER A 136 1.40 -3.40 2.71
N THR A 137 1.82 -4.03 3.83
CA THR A 137 2.16 -5.47 3.88
C THR A 137 0.97 -6.35 3.48
N ILE A 138 -0.25 -5.92 3.78
CA ILE A 138 -1.46 -6.66 3.40
C ILE A 138 -1.67 -6.65 1.87
N ASN A 139 -1.27 -5.58 1.21
CA ASN A 139 -1.33 -5.51 -0.25
C ASN A 139 -0.33 -6.46 -0.92
N LEU A 140 0.75 -6.87 -0.22
CA LEU A 140 1.67 -7.90 -0.73
C LEU A 140 0.96 -9.25 -0.93
N LEU A 141 -0.10 -9.52 -0.16
CA LEU A 141 -0.89 -10.75 -0.22
C LEU A 141 -2.09 -10.65 -1.17
N ASN A 142 -2.20 -9.56 -1.92
CA ASN A 142 -3.27 -9.34 -2.88
C ASN A 142 -2.72 -9.48 -4.30
N ASN A 143 -3.52 -9.99 -5.23
CA ASN A 143 -3.15 -10.09 -6.65
C ASN A 143 -3.24 -8.75 -7.39
N LYS A 144 -3.76 -7.70 -6.75
CA LYS A 144 -3.88 -6.37 -7.35
C LYS A 144 -2.53 -5.71 -7.55
N PRO A 145 -2.42 -4.83 -8.54
CA PRO A 145 -1.25 -4.00 -8.74
C PRO A 145 -0.95 -3.15 -7.50
N TYR A 146 0.33 -2.96 -7.21
CA TYR A 146 0.77 -2.02 -6.19
C TYR A 146 2.12 -1.39 -6.52
N ILE A 147 2.32 -0.18 -6.00
CA ILE A 147 3.60 0.51 -5.95
C ILE A 147 3.86 0.87 -4.49
N ILE A 148 4.86 0.25 -3.89
CA ILE A 148 5.24 0.49 -2.49
C ILE A 148 6.64 1.07 -2.48
N PHE A 149 6.76 2.31 -2.01
CA PHE A 149 8.04 2.97 -1.79
C PHE A 149 8.63 2.55 -0.45
N LYS A 150 9.83 2.01 -0.48
CA LYS A 150 10.63 1.68 0.68
C LYS A 150 11.84 2.60 0.72
N HIS A 151 11.89 3.46 1.75
CA HIS A 151 12.98 4.42 1.89
C HIS A 151 14.34 3.72 1.89
N PRO A 152 15.32 4.16 1.06
CA PRO A 152 16.60 3.46 0.91
C PRO A 152 17.36 3.24 2.21
N ASN A 153 17.34 4.21 3.10
CA ASN A 153 18.06 4.15 4.38
C ASN A 153 17.26 3.44 5.50
N HIS A 154 16.02 2.99 5.23
CA HIS A 154 15.21 2.29 6.23
C HIS A 154 15.39 0.78 6.11
N HIS A 155 16.24 0.22 6.98
CA HIS A 155 16.58 -1.21 7.04
C HIS A 155 17.13 -1.79 5.72
N PRO A 156 18.19 -1.21 5.10
CA PRO A 156 18.69 -1.64 3.79
C PRO A 156 19.18 -3.10 3.79
N LYS A 157 19.87 -3.53 4.86
CA LYS A 157 20.36 -4.92 4.99
C LYS A 157 19.21 -5.93 5.04
N ILE A 158 18.11 -5.59 5.74
CA ILE A 158 16.92 -6.44 5.81
C ILE A 158 16.25 -6.53 4.44
N PHE A 159 16.11 -5.41 3.76
CA PHE A 159 15.50 -5.39 2.43
C PHE A 159 16.30 -6.20 1.39
N LYS A 160 17.61 -6.12 1.43
CA LYS A 160 18.48 -6.95 0.58
C LYS A 160 18.26 -8.45 0.84
N LYS A 161 18.10 -8.85 2.11
CA LYS A 161 17.77 -10.23 2.48
C LYS A 161 16.36 -10.63 2.00
N GLU A 162 15.37 -9.76 2.11
CA GLU A 162 13.99 -10.00 1.63
C GLU A 162 13.97 -10.29 0.13
N LEU A 163 14.73 -9.56 -0.65
CA LEU A 163 14.82 -9.75 -2.10
C LEU A 163 15.68 -10.95 -2.52
N ASN A 164 16.51 -11.49 -1.61
CA ASN A 164 17.39 -12.65 -1.87
C ASN A 164 18.13 -12.50 -3.22
N ASN A 165 18.79 -11.35 -3.43
CA ASN A 165 19.51 -10.97 -4.67
C ASN A 165 18.60 -10.88 -5.92
N LYS A 166 17.29 -10.98 -5.77
CA LYS A 166 16.31 -10.75 -6.84
C LYS A 166 15.77 -9.33 -6.76
N LYS A 167 15.25 -8.82 -7.88
CA LYS A 167 14.64 -7.48 -7.93
C LYS A 167 13.22 -7.44 -7.35
N LYS A 168 12.65 -8.59 -6.98
CA LYS A 168 11.27 -8.73 -6.50
C LYS A 168 11.11 -9.87 -5.50
N LEU A 169 10.07 -9.81 -4.69
CA LEU A 169 9.68 -10.90 -3.80
C LEU A 169 9.18 -12.11 -4.59
N LEU A 170 9.27 -13.31 -4.01
CA LEU A 170 8.91 -14.58 -4.67
C LEU A 170 7.46 -14.65 -5.15
N PHE A 171 6.54 -14.02 -4.41
CA PHE A 171 5.10 -14.02 -4.68
C PHE A 171 4.63 -12.78 -5.46
N GLN A 172 5.54 -11.90 -5.85
CA GLN A 172 5.25 -10.66 -6.57
C GLN A 172 4.93 -10.93 -8.04
N THR A 173 3.81 -10.40 -8.52
CA THR A 173 3.43 -10.45 -9.94
C THR A 173 4.15 -9.36 -10.76
N LYS A 174 3.97 -9.37 -12.09
CA LYS A 174 4.56 -8.35 -12.99
C LYS A 174 4.08 -6.92 -12.70
N ASN A 175 2.84 -6.79 -12.18
CA ASN A 175 2.21 -5.50 -11.90
C ASN A 175 2.35 -5.08 -10.43
N GLN A 176 3.33 -5.59 -9.72
CA GLN A 176 3.56 -5.31 -8.31
C GLN A 176 5.00 -4.85 -8.13
N LEU A 177 5.19 -3.62 -7.63
CA LEU A 177 6.49 -3.00 -7.50
C LEU A 177 6.79 -2.59 -6.06
N ILE A 178 7.98 -2.96 -5.59
CA ILE A 178 8.58 -2.38 -4.38
C ILE A 178 9.77 -1.55 -4.85
N ILE A 179 9.70 -0.25 -4.61
CA ILE A 179 10.65 0.75 -5.10
C ILE A 179 11.56 1.15 -3.96
N ASN A 180 12.84 0.89 -4.09
CA ASN A 180 13.87 1.30 -3.13
C ASN A 180 14.57 2.58 -3.61
N GLU A 181 13.76 3.62 -3.84
CA GLU A 181 14.21 4.94 -4.23
C GLU A 181 13.59 5.99 -3.30
N PHE A 182 14.19 7.18 -3.23
CA PHE A 182 13.58 8.30 -2.52
C PHE A 182 12.28 8.73 -3.20
N GLU A 183 11.27 9.03 -2.38
CA GLU A 183 10.02 9.61 -2.85
C GLU A 183 10.30 11.05 -3.33
N THR A 184 10.29 11.25 -4.64
CA THR A 184 10.35 12.55 -5.33
C THR A 184 9.17 12.63 -6.31
N GLU A 185 8.78 13.82 -6.74
CA GLU A 185 7.72 13.99 -7.74
C GLU A 185 8.04 13.22 -9.02
N LYS A 186 9.29 13.24 -9.45
CA LYS A 186 9.78 12.53 -10.63
C LYS A 186 9.63 11.01 -10.46
N THR A 187 10.03 10.44 -9.29
CA THR A 187 9.91 8.99 -9.05
C THR A 187 8.47 8.56 -8.90
N LEU A 188 7.61 9.35 -8.22
CA LEU A 188 6.19 9.06 -8.11
C LEU A 188 5.52 9.02 -9.49
N MET A 189 5.74 10.03 -10.33
CA MET A 189 5.19 10.08 -11.68
C MET A 189 5.72 8.94 -12.56
N LYS A 190 7.03 8.70 -12.60
CA LYS A 190 7.68 7.62 -13.37
C LYS A 190 7.04 6.26 -13.13
N TYR A 191 6.75 5.94 -11.86
CA TYR A 191 6.18 4.64 -11.52
C TYR A 191 4.66 4.62 -11.66
N TYR A 192 3.96 5.71 -11.34
CA TYR A 192 2.53 5.83 -11.51
C TYR A 192 2.10 5.66 -12.98
N GLU A 193 2.77 6.30 -13.92
CA GLU A 193 2.46 6.23 -15.35
C GLU A 193 2.54 4.81 -15.93
N LYS A 194 3.34 3.92 -15.33
CA LYS A 194 3.39 2.49 -15.72
C LYS A 194 2.10 1.73 -15.45
N PHE A 195 1.24 2.26 -14.58
CA PHE A 195 -0.03 1.64 -14.18
C PHE A 195 -1.25 2.43 -14.65
N LYS A 196 -1.03 3.60 -15.23
CA LYS A 196 -2.09 4.37 -15.86
C LYS A 196 -2.55 3.61 -17.10
N LYS A 197 -3.80 3.15 -17.07
CA LYS A 197 -4.48 2.56 -18.21
C LYS A 197 -5.14 3.63 -19.06
#